data_f26261f93d1627c34baf5a03e1b1a1f7
#
_entry.id   f26261f93d1627c34baf5a03e1b1a1f7
#
_cell.length_a   1.000
_cell.length_b   1.000
_cell.length_c   1.000
_cell.angle_alpha   90.00
_cell.angle_beta   90.00
_cell.angle_gamma   90.00
#
_symmetry.space_group_name_H-M   'P 1'
#
loop_
_entity.id
_entity.type
_entity.pdbx_description
1 polymer ?
#
loop_
_entity_poly.entity_id
_entity_poly.type
_entity_poly.pdbx_seq_one_letter_code
_entity_poly.pdbx_strand_id
1 'polypeptide(L)'
;MNQHTDVSIQHHFDRMEITRVVDEIDNAVDAKDWKRCRAHFTDEIHADFTSLAGGSPGNMPADDLVGAWRTNLYGDKLSHHMRSNHRITIDGDDAEVFSKGYALNILSRTTGSDLWEVWGNYIHTLRRTDEGWRCSGMTLVVTHARGNEMARDYLPER
;
A
#
# COMPACT_ATOMS: atom_id res chain seq x y z
N MET A 1 -21.67 26.67 -21.21
CA MET A 1 -21.35 25.76 -20.11
C MET A 1 -19.85 25.81 -19.89
N ASN A 2 -19.40 26.11 -18.66
CA ASN A 2 -18.02 26.59 -18.40
C ASN A 2 -17.02 25.46 -18.39
N GLN A 3 -16.03 25.46 -19.29
CA GLN A 3 -14.87 24.51 -19.25
C GLN A 3 -14.17 24.47 -17.88
N HIS A 4 -14.12 25.59 -17.15
CA HIS A 4 -13.56 25.65 -15.81
C HIS A 4 -14.34 24.82 -14.77
N THR A 5 -15.66 24.71 -14.91
CA THR A 5 -16.49 23.91 -13.99
C THR A 5 -16.28 22.42 -14.25
N ASP A 6 -16.15 22.01 -15.51
CA ASP A 6 -15.96 20.61 -15.90
C ASP A 6 -14.60 20.07 -15.44
N VAL A 7 -13.52 20.88 -15.57
CA VAL A 7 -12.18 20.53 -15.07
C VAL A 7 -12.16 20.39 -13.55
N SER A 8 -12.88 21.28 -12.83
CA SER A 8 -12.98 21.21 -11.36
C SER A 8 -13.71 19.94 -10.88
N ILE A 9 -14.77 19.55 -11.57
CA ILE A 9 -15.55 18.34 -11.26
C ILE A 9 -14.69 17.09 -11.52
N GLN A 10 -14.06 17.00 -12.68
CA GLN A 10 -13.19 15.87 -13.02
C GLN A 10 -12.06 15.72 -12.01
N HIS A 11 -11.39 16.81 -11.64
CA HIS A 11 -10.33 16.81 -10.64
C HIS A 11 -10.84 16.31 -9.27
N HIS A 12 -12.09 16.61 -8.90
CA HIS A 12 -12.68 16.10 -7.67
C HIS A 12 -12.90 14.58 -7.74
N PHE A 13 -13.44 14.07 -8.85
CA PHE A 13 -13.61 12.63 -9.06
C PHE A 13 -12.27 11.89 -9.06
N ASP A 14 -11.25 12.45 -9.71
CA ASP A 14 -9.90 11.88 -9.71
C ASP A 14 -9.35 11.74 -8.30
N ARG A 15 -9.49 12.78 -7.47
CA ARG A 15 -9.04 12.72 -6.06
C ARG A 15 -9.78 11.65 -5.26
N MET A 16 -11.08 11.49 -5.47
CA MET A 16 -11.86 10.44 -4.81
C MET A 16 -11.40 9.06 -5.26
N GLU A 17 -11.20 8.85 -6.55
CA GLU A 17 -10.74 7.58 -7.10
C GLU A 17 -9.32 7.23 -6.63
N ILE A 18 -8.41 8.20 -6.68
CA ILE A 18 -7.02 8.04 -6.20
C ILE A 18 -7.00 7.64 -4.72
N THR A 19 -7.77 8.32 -3.87
CA THR A 19 -7.90 7.96 -2.45
C THR A 19 -8.41 6.53 -2.31
N ARG A 20 -9.47 6.18 -3.04
CA ARG A 20 -10.03 4.82 -3.03
C ARG A 20 -9.00 3.77 -3.44
N VAL A 21 -8.20 4.01 -4.50
CA VAL A 21 -7.17 3.06 -4.94
C VAL A 21 -6.15 2.81 -3.85
N VAL A 22 -5.65 3.86 -3.20
CA VAL A 22 -4.66 3.75 -2.12
C VAL A 22 -5.22 2.99 -0.93
N ASP A 23 -6.45 3.29 -0.51
CA ASP A 23 -7.08 2.64 0.65
C ASP A 23 -7.47 1.18 0.35
N GLU A 24 -7.93 0.88 -0.88
CA GLU A 24 -8.32 -0.46 -1.28
C GLU A 24 -7.15 -1.43 -1.42
N ILE A 25 -5.93 -0.96 -1.66
CA ILE A 25 -4.72 -1.80 -1.57
C ILE A 25 -4.63 -2.41 -0.16
N ASP A 26 -4.71 -1.59 0.87
CA ASP A 26 -4.65 -2.03 2.27
C ASP A 26 -5.83 -2.92 2.66
N ASN A 27 -7.05 -2.52 2.28
CA ASN A 27 -8.28 -3.30 2.54
C ASN A 27 -8.19 -4.69 1.90
N ALA A 28 -7.67 -4.79 0.69
CA ALA A 28 -7.51 -6.07 0.00
C ALA A 28 -6.42 -6.94 0.63
N VAL A 29 -5.31 -6.34 1.06
CA VAL A 29 -4.23 -7.03 1.79
C VAL A 29 -4.76 -7.62 3.10
N ASP A 30 -5.48 -6.85 3.89
CA ASP A 30 -6.02 -7.30 5.18
C ASP A 30 -7.09 -8.39 5.00
N ALA A 31 -7.88 -8.30 3.94
CA ALA A 31 -8.85 -9.34 3.56
C ALA A 31 -8.19 -10.58 2.91
N LYS A 32 -6.86 -10.56 2.64
CA LYS A 32 -6.15 -11.61 1.88
C LYS A 32 -6.73 -11.81 0.47
N ASP A 33 -7.39 -10.79 -0.09
CA ASP A 33 -7.90 -10.79 -1.47
C ASP A 33 -6.82 -10.29 -2.43
N TRP A 34 -5.87 -11.17 -2.71
CA TRP A 34 -4.68 -10.87 -3.50
C TRP A 34 -5.01 -10.50 -4.95
N LYS A 35 -6.09 -11.04 -5.50
CA LYS A 35 -6.57 -10.67 -6.85
C LYS A 35 -7.07 -9.22 -6.86
N ARG A 36 -7.87 -8.83 -5.87
CA ARG A 36 -8.34 -7.45 -5.73
C ARG A 36 -7.17 -6.51 -5.45
N CYS A 37 -6.23 -6.89 -4.59
CA CYS A 37 -5.02 -6.11 -4.32
C CYS A 37 -4.26 -5.84 -5.63
N ARG A 38 -3.94 -6.89 -6.41
CA ARG A 38 -3.19 -6.78 -7.68
C ARG A 38 -3.89 -5.85 -8.69
N ALA A 39 -5.21 -5.85 -8.74
CA ALA A 39 -5.99 -5.02 -9.68
C ALA A 39 -5.82 -3.51 -9.47
N HIS A 40 -5.29 -3.07 -8.35
CA HIS A 40 -5.03 -1.66 -8.06
C HIS A 40 -3.65 -1.17 -8.53
N PHE A 41 -2.82 -2.05 -9.07
CA PHE A 41 -1.48 -1.72 -9.55
C PHE A 41 -1.40 -1.72 -11.07
N THR A 42 -0.44 -0.95 -11.61
CA THR A 42 0.10 -1.13 -12.95
C THR A 42 0.87 -2.46 -13.04
N ASP A 43 1.28 -2.88 -14.23
CA ASP A 43 2.02 -4.15 -14.39
C ASP A 43 3.40 -4.10 -13.74
N GLU A 44 4.08 -2.97 -13.85
CA GLU A 44 5.33 -2.68 -13.14
C GLU A 44 5.09 -1.62 -12.07
N ILE A 45 5.80 -1.75 -10.95
CA ILE A 45 5.76 -0.83 -9.83
C ILE A 45 7.16 -0.50 -9.36
N HIS A 46 7.40 0.76 -9.00
CA HIS A 46 8.56 1.15 -8.21
C HIS A 46 8.28 0.90 -6.72
N ALA A 47 9.02 0.03 -6.07
CA ALA A 47 8.85 -0.30 -4.67
C ALA A 47 10.07 0.13 -3.84
N ASP A 48 9.82 0.89 -2.76
CA ASP A 48 10.82 1.26 -1.77
C ASP A 48 10.29 0.99 -0.35
N PHE A 49 10.66 -0.16 0.17
CA PHE A 49 10.41 -0.57 1.55
C PHE A 49 11.73 -0.69 2.34
N THR A 50 12.77 -0.01 1.89
CA THR A 50 14.12 -0.13 2.48
C THR A 50 14.16 0.28 3.94
N SER A 51 13.35 1.25 4.36
CA SER A 51 13.25 1.67 5.76
C SER A 51 12.62 0.64 6.68
N LEU A 52 11.88 -0.34 6.15
CA LEU A 52 11.23 -1.43 6.89
C LEU A 52 12.03 -2.73 6.81
N ALA A 53 12.47 -3.09 5.62
CA ALA A 53 13.00 -4.43 5.31
C ALA A 53 14.47 -4.40 4.90
N GLY A 54 15.09 -3.22 4.77
CA GLY A 54 16.43 -3.09 4.18
C GLY A 54 16.43 -3.31 2.68
N GLY A 55 17.60 -3.63 2.11
CA GLY A 55 17.75 -3.84 0.68
C GLY A 55 17.88 -2.55 -0.12
N SER A 56 17.40 -2.54 -1.36
CA SER A 56 17.44 -1.40 -2.28
C SER A 56 16.08 -1.17 -2.92
N PRO A 57 15.70 0.09 -3.19
CA PRO A 57 14.51 0.37 -3.97
C PRO A 57 14.69 -0.09 -5.41
N GLY A 58 13.60 -0.39 -6.10
CA GLY A 58 13.67 -0.79 -7.49
C GLY A 58 12.32 -1.02 -8.16
N ASN A 59 12.38 -1.18 -9.47
CA ASN A 59 11.23 -1.55 -10.26
C ASN A 59 11.08 -3.08 -10.27
N MET A 60 9.85 -3.53 -10.17
CA MET A 60 9.50 -4.95 -10.21
C MET A 60 8.10 -5.16 -10.79
N PRO A 61 7.79 -6.37 -11.30
CA PRO A 61 6.41 -6.73 -11.60
C PRO A 61 5.53 -6.61 -10.35
N ALA A 62 4.33 -6.04 -10.49
CA ALA A 62 3.39 -5.93 -9.37
C ALA A 62 2.96 -7.30 -8.82
N ASP A 63 2.99 -8.35 -9.66
CA ASP A 63 2.75 -9.72 -9.23
C ASP A 63 3.78 -10.21 -8.22
N ASP A 64 5.05 -9.82 -8.37
CA ASP A 64 6.14 -10.17 -7.45
C ASP A 64 5.95 -9.47 -6.09
N LEU A 65 5.59 -8.18 -6.09
CA LEU A 65 5.29 -7.44 -4.87
C LEU A 65 4.11 -8.05 -4.10
N VAL A 66 2.99 -8.26 -4.79
CA VAL A 66 1.78 -8.85 -4.19
C VAL A 66 2.04 -10.30 -3.75
N GLY A 67 2.84 -11.06 -4.51
CA GLY A 67 3.30 -12.40 -4.16
C GLY A 67 4.13 -12.43 -2.89
N ALA A 68 5.04 -11.46 -2.70
CA ALA A 68 5.83 -11.32 -1.49
C ALA A 68 4.95 -11.02 -0.27
N TRP A 69 3.97 -10.12 -0.41
CA TRP A 69 3.00 -9.85 0.65
C TRP A 69 2.14 -11.07 0.98
N ARG A 70 1.65 -11.78 -0.03
CA ARG A 70 0.89 -13.03 0.16
C ARG A 70 1.70 -14.07 0.91
N THR A 71 2.99 -14.17 0.65
CA THR A 71 3.89 -15.10 1.33
C THR A 71 4.10 -14.70 2.79
N ASN A 72 4.34 -13.42 3.07
CA ASN A 72 4.57 -12.93 4.43
C ASN A 72 3.28 -12.89 5.26
N LEU A 73 2.18 -12.42 4.68
CA LEU A 73 0.88 -12.26 5.34
C LEU A 73 -0.03 -13.47 5.08
N TYR A 74 0.50 -14.68 5.33
CA TYR A 74 -0.26 -15.93 5.15
C TYR A 74 -1.47 -16.04 6.10
N GLY A 75 -2.30 -17.07 5.90
CA GLY A 75 -3.63 -17.19 6.51
C GLY A 75 -3.70 -17.02 8.04
N ASP A 76 -2.73 -17.55 8.79
CA ASP A 76 -2.71 -17.48 10.26
C ASP A 76 -2.26 -16.12 10.81
N LYS A 77 -1.63 -15.29 9.97
CA LYS A 77 -1.16 -13.95 10.36
C LYS A 77 -2.27 -12.93 10.09
N LEU A 78 -2.80 -12.33 11.15
CA LEU A 78 -3.71 -11.20 11.04
C LEU A 78 -2.91 -9.94 10.73
N SER A 79 -3.37 -9.14 9.79
CA SER A 79 -2.85 -7.80 9.53
C SER A 79 -3.99 -6.78 9.56
N HIS A 80 -3.65 -5.56 9.91
CA HIS A 80 -4.56 -4.43 9.82
C HIS A 80 -3.77 -3.19 9.44
N HIS A 81 -4.21 -2.52 8.37
CA HIS A 81 -3.58 -1.31 7.85
C HIS A 81 -4.57 -0.15 7.92
N MET A 82 -4.08 1.03 8.23
CA MET A 82 -4.84 2.28 8.16
C MET A 82 -4.02 3.34 7.44
N ARG A 83 -4.68 4.05 6.52
CA ARG A 83 -4.14 5.24 5.86
C ARG A 83 -4.94 6.47 6.27
N SER A 84 -4.25 7.60 6.35
CA SER A 84 -4.90 8.86 6.70
C SER A 84 -4.11 10.06 6.19
N ASN A 85 -4.72 11.26 6.31
CA ASN A 85 -4.06 12.53 5.99
C ASN A 85 -3.54 12.59 4.54
N HIS A 86 -4.33 12.08 3.58
CA HIS A 86 -3.98 12.07 2.17
C HIS A 86 -3.76 13.48 1.63
N ARG A 87 -2.57 13.73 1.09
CA ARG A 87 -2.25 14.92 0.31
C ARG A 87 -1.96 14.48 -1.12
N ILE A 88 -2.84 14.86 -2.03
CA ILE A 88 -2.85 14.41 -3.41
C ILE A 88 -2.44 15.57 -4.32
N THR A 89 -1.45 15.33 -5.17
CA THR A 89 -1.06 16.20 -6.29
C THR A 89 -1.34 15.45 -7.59
N ILE A 90 -2.05 16.07 -8.53
CA ILE A 90 -2.38 15.50 -9.84
C ILE A 90 -1.73 16.39 -10.90
N ASP A 91 -1.01 15.77 -11.82
CA ASP A 91 -0.40 16.40 -12.99
C ASP A 91 -0.74 15.56 -14.24
N GLY A 92 -1.79 15.98 -14.97
CA GLY A 92 -2.30 15.23 -16.11
C GLY A 92 -2.76 13.81 -15.75
N ASP A 93 -2.07 12.83 -16.27
CA ASP A 93 -2.37 11.40 -16.05
C ASP A 93 -1.49 10.76 -14.97
N ASP A 94 -0.67 11.54 -14.28
CA ASP A 94 0.14 11.12 -13.16
C ASP A 94 -0.33 11.79 -11.86
N ALA A 95 -0.20 11.08 -10.75
CA ALA A 95 -0.52 11.60 -9.43
C ALA A 95 0.47 11.11 -8.37
N GLU A 96 0.66 11.93 -7.34
CA GLU A 96 1.39 11.57 -6.13
C GLU A 96 0.47 11.73 -4.92
N VAL A 97 0.51 10.74 -4.02
CA VAL A 97 -0.23 10.75 -2.75
C VAL A 97 0.74 10.56 -1.60
N PHE A 98 0.88 11.59 -0.78
CA PHE A 98 1.43 11.42 0.57
C PHE A 98 0.31 11.01 1.51
N SER A 99 0.57 10.03 2.40
CA SER A 99 -0.33 9.65 3.49
C SER A 99 0.44 9.20 4.73
N LYS A 100 -0.21 9.28 5.88
CA LYS A 100 0.27 8.63 7.09
C LYS A 100 -0.28 7.20 7.12
N GLY A 101 0.57 6.27 7.55
CA GLY A 101 0.21 4.86 7.69
C GLY A 101 0.46 4.33 9.08
N TYR A 102 -0.44 3.48 9.51
CA TYR A 102 -0.29 2.59 10.65
C TYR A 102 -0.60 1.17 10.20
N ALA A 103 0.18 0.22 10.66
CA ALA A 103 -0.12 -1.19 10.44
C ALA A 103 0.26 -2.03 11.67
N LEU A 104 -0.45 -3.14 11.83
CA LEU A 104 -0.11 -4.16 12.80
C LEU A 104 -0.11 -5.56 12.18
N ASN A 105 0.68 -6.44 12.78
CA ASN A 105 0.62 -7.88 12.54
C ASN A 105 0.37 -8.59 13.87
N ILE A 106 -0.52 -9.58 13.88
CA ILE A 106 -0.75 -10.47 15.01
C ILE A 106 -0.51 -11.91 14.57
N LEU A 107 0.31 -12.62 15.35
CA LEU A 107 0.58 -14.03 15.16
C LEU A 107 0.67 -14.74 16.52
N SER A 108 -0.38 -15.45 16.89
CA SER A 108 -0.57 -16.06 18.22
C SER A 108 0.35 -17.24 18.54
N ARG A 109 1.27 -17.59 17.65
CA ARG A 109 2.22 -18.75 17.84
C ARG A 109 3.65 -18.31 18.11
N THR A 110 3.88 -17.02 18.34
CA THR A 110 5.22 -16.51 18.63
C THR A 110 5.56 -16.61 20.12
N THR A 111 6.84 -16.76 20.44
CA THR A 111 7.32 -16.60 21.80
C THR A 111 7.30 -15.12 22.17
N GLY A 112 6.70 -14.75 23.29
CA GLY A 112 6.53 -13.37 23.74
C GLY A 112 5.21 -12.76 23.29
N SER A 113 5.22 -11.46 22.97
CA SER A 113 4.02 -10.77 22.44
C SER A 113 3.66 -11.32 21.08
N ASP A 114 2.37 -11.48 20.80
CA ASP A 114 1.83 -11.84 19.49
C ASP A 114 1.67 -10.62 18.53
N LEU A 115 1.97 -9.40 19.00
CA LEU A 115 1.74 -8.14 18.31
C LEU A 115 3.05 -7.48 17.87
N TRP A 116 3.04 -7.00 16.61
CA TRP A 116 3.99 -6.04 16.07
C TRP A 116 3.24 -4.87 15.42
N GLU A 117 3.76 -3.65 15.58
CA GLU A 117 3.14 -2.42 15.09
C GLU A 117 4.17 -1.53 14.40
N VAL A 118 3.73 -0.79 13.38
CA VAL A 118 4.54 0.19 12.65
C VAL A 118 3.76 1.44 12.31
N TRP A 119 4.42 2.57 12.42
CA TRP A 119 3.98 3.90 11.96
C TRP A 119 4.95 4.39 10.90
N GLY A 120 4.41 5.00 9.86
CA GLY A 120 5.24 5.56 8.80
C GLY A 120 4.50 6.55 7.92
N ASN A 121 5.25 7.11 6.99
CA ASN A 121 4.72 7.92 5.92
C ASN A 121 4.81 7.10 4.62
N TYR A 122 3.75 7.17 3.81
CA TYR A 122 3.73 6.56 2.49
C TYR A 122 3.71 7.62 1.41
N ILE A 123 4.41 7.33 0.32
CA ILE A 123 4.32 8.06 -0.93
C ILE A 123 3.89 7.04 -1.99
N HIS A 124 2.71 7.25 -2.57
CA HIS A 124 2.25 6.48 -3.72
C HIS A 124 2.34 7.34 -4.96
N THR A 125 2.86 6.78 -6.04
CA THR A 125 2.65 7.34 -7.38
C THR A 125 1.57 6.55 -8.08
N LEU A 126 0.71 7.24 -8.82
CA LEU A 126 -0.37 6.62 -9.57
C LEU A 126 -0.34 7.12 -11.01
N ARG A 127 -0.85 6.29 -11.90
CA ARG A 127 -1.04 6.62 -13.30
C ARG A 127 -2.47 6.34 -13.72
N ARG A 128 -3.03 7.24 -14.55
CA ARG A 128 -4.32 7.01 -15.21
C ARG A 128 -4.14 5.98 -16.32
N THR A 129 -5.00 4.99 -16.33
CA THR A 129 -5.07 3.95 -17.37
C THR A 129 -6.46 3.94 -18.00
N ASP A 130 -6.67 3.14 -19.02
CA ASP A 130 -8.01 2.94 -19.61
C ASP A 130 -9.02 2.35 -18.61
N GLU A 131 -8.53 1.73 -17.54
CA GLU A 131 -9.34 1.13 -16.48
C GLU A 131 -9.41 2.01 -15.21
N GLY A 132 -9.02 3.29 -15.28
CA GLY A 132 -8.95 4.23 -14.16
C GLY A 132 -7.56 4.35 -13.55
N TRP A 133 -7.48 4.96 -12.38
CA TRP A 133 -6.21 5.18 -11.69
C TRP A 133 -5.62 3.87 -11.13
N ARG A 134 -4.30 3.68 -11.30
CA ARG A 134 -3.54 2.52 -10.78
C ARG A 134 -2.27 2.98 -10.09
N CYS A 135 -1.91 2.32 -9.02
CA CYS A 135 -0.66 2.57 -8.30
C CYS A 135 0.53 2.08 -9.13
N SER A 136 1.47 2.97 -9.43
CA SER A 136 2.71 2.70 -10.18
C SER A 136 3.96 2.76 -9.30
N GLY A 137 3.83 3.21 -8.04
CA GLY A 137 4.94 3.23 -7.11
C GLY A 137 4.48 3.35 -5.66
N MET A 138 5.26 2.77 -4.75
CA MET A 138 5.00 2.80 -3.32
C MET A 138 6.32 2.90 -2.54
N THR A 139 6.43 3.95 -1.74
CA THR A 139 7.54 4.15 -0.80
C THR A 139 7.01 4.20 0.61
N LEU A 140 7.60 3.42 1.53
CA LEU A 140 7.34 3.49 2.96
C LEU A 140 8.56 4.07 3.69
N VAL A 141 8.35 5.13 4.43
CA VAL A 141 9.34 5.69 5.36
C VAL A 141 8.85 5.42 6.79
N VAL A 142 9.43 4.44 7.45
CA VAL A 142 9.10 4.08 8.84
C VAL A 142 9.53 5.20 9.77
N THR A 143 8.63 5.65 10.64
CA THR A 143 8.90 6.65 11.67
C THR A 143 9.04 6.02 13.06
N HIS A 144 8.33 4.93 13.31
CA HIS A 144 8.38 4.17 14.55
C HIS A 144 7.89 2.74 14.31
N ALA A 145 8.48 1.78 15.02
CA ALA A 145 7.99 0.41 15.09
C ALA A 145 8.21 -0.13 16.51
N ARG A 146 7.34 -1.05 16.94
CA ARG A 146 7.46 -1.72 18.23
C ARG A 146 6.79 -3.08 18.21
N GLY A 147 7.08 -3.87 19.24
CA GLY A 147 6.47 -5.17 19.44
C GLY A 147 7.40 -6.31 19.05
N ASN A 148 6.82 -7.47 18.76
CA ASN A 148 7.57 -8.69 18.48
C ASN A 148 7.83 -8.84 16.98
N GLU A 149 9.06 -8.70 16.54
CA GLU A 149 9.45 -8.86 15.13
C GLU A 149 9.12 -10.25 14.58
N MET A 150 9.06 -11.29 15.42
CA MET A 150 8.59 -12.59 14.99
C MET A 150 7.14 -12.58 14.49
N ALA A 151 6.27 -11.70 15.02
CA ALA A 151 4.92 -11.55 14.51
C ALA A 151 4.91 -10.97 13.09
N ARG A 152 5.92 -10.16 12.72
CA ARG A 152 6.12 -9.63 11.36
C ARG A 152 6.76 -10.65 10.43
N ASP A 153 7.87 -11.25 10.86
CA ASP A 153 8.82 -11.91 9.96
C ASP A 153 8.69 -13.43 9.91
N TYR A 154 8.05 -14.04 10.91
CA TYR A 154 7.93 -15.50 10.95
C TYR A 154 7.21 -16.03 9.70
N LEU A 155 7.83 -17.00 9.06
CA LEU A 155 7.25 -17.82 8.00
C LEU A 155 7.19 -19.27 8.48
N PRO A 156 6.07 -19.99 8.30
CA PRO A 156 6.00 -21.40 8.66
C PRO A 156 6.96 -22.22 7.79
N GLU A 157 7.57 -23.23 8.39
CA GLU A 157 8.32 -24.23 7.62
C GLU A 157 7.40 -24.89 6.58
N ARG A 158 7.93 -25.03 5.35
CA ARG A 158 7.19 -25.65 4.24
C ARG A 158 7.17 -27.16 4.37
#